data_bf76d4ecae0db57c24238e958e870393
#
_entry.id   bf76d4ecae0db57c24238e958e870393
#
_cell.length_a   1.000
_cell.length_b   1.000
_cell.length_c   1.000
_cell.angle_alpha   90.00
_cell.angle_beta   90.00
_cell.angle_gamma   90.00
#
_symmetry.space_group_name_H-M   'P 1'
#
loop_
_entity.id
_entity.type
_entity.pdbx_description
1 polymer ?
#
loop_
_entity_poly.entity_id
_entity_poly.type
_entity_poly.pdbx_seq_one_letter_code
_entity_poly.pdbx_strand_id
1 'polypeptide(L)'
;MNTTVHTPDSAPTPSYPLVTGLTAVRKSKQMTQAELANAAGLSRMTVQRLESNGLDPRLSTLQEMARVLEQDLVMIPLELRGAFEQWLQERSAP
;
A
#
# COMPACT_ATOMS: atom_id res chain seq x y z
N MET A 1 -7.37 28.28 5.27
CA MET A 1 -6.84 27.99 5.18
C MET A 1 -6.46 27.35 4.75
N ASN A 2 -6.09 27.18 4.52
CA ASN A 2 -5.50 26.75 4.16
C ASN A 2 -5.06 26.10 3.80
N THR A 3 -4.89 26.14 3.62
CA THR A 3 -4.35 25.67 3.34
C THR A 3 -3.78 25.07 2.93
N THR A 4 -3.58 25.14 2.83
CA THR A 4 -2.94 24.72 2.54
C THR A 4 -2.35 24.25 2.23
N VAL A 5 -2.21 24.41 2.19
CA VAL A 5 -1.53 24.08 2.05
C VAL A 5 -1.11 23.36 1.67
N HIS A 6 -0.92 23.34 1.34
CA HIS A 6 -0.37 22.75 1.06
C HIS A 6 0.44 22.20 0.75
N THR A 7 0.09 21.84 0.51
CA THR A 7 1.07 21.05 0.23
C THR A 7 2.32 21.54 -0.20
N PRO A 8 3.28 21.40 0.36
CA PRO A 8 4.52 21.90 -0.08
C PRO A 8 4.91 21.30 -1.40
N ASP A 9 5.08 22.10 -2.37
CA ASP A 9 5.42 21.64 -3.66
C ASP A 9 6.76 20.99 -3.71
N SER A 10 7.63 21.34 -2.79
CA SER A 10 8.95 20.76 -2.74
C SER A 10 8.94 19.36 -2.18
N ALA A 11 7.88 19.00 -1.52
CA ALA A 11 7.80 17.66 -0.96
C ALA A 11 7.41 16.67 -2.05
N PRO A 12 7.96 15.48 -2.05
CA PRO A 12 7.48 14.46 -2.97
C PRO A 12 6.03 14.14 -2.68
N THR A 13 5.32 13.70 -3.69
CA THR A 13 3.95 13.26 -3.52
C THR A 13 3.94 12.17 -2.47
N PRO A 14 3.11 12.33 -1.43
CA PRO A 14 3.07 11.31 -0.39
C PRO A 14 2.64 9.99 -0.99
N SER A 15 3.33 8.94 -0.65
CA SER A 15 2.88 7.64 -1.04
C SER A 15 1.71 7.24 -0.17
N TYR A 16 0.80 6.50 -0.74
CA TYR A 16 -0.27 5.90 0.03
C TYR A 16 0.32 4.74 0.83
N PRO A 17 0.24 4.78 2.17
CA PRO A 17 0.89 3.74 2.98
C PRO A 17 0.45 2.32 2.63
N LEU A 18 -0.83 2.14 2.28
CA LEU A 18 -1.30 0.81 1.91
C LEU A 18 -0.63 0.33 0.63
N VAL A 19 -0.48 1.22 -0.36
CA VAL A 19 0.17 0.85 -1.61
C VAL A 19 1.64 0.54 -1.37
N THR A 20 2.30 1.36 -0.57
CA THR A 20 3.71 1.13 -0.23
C THR A 20 3.90 -0.22 0.45
N GLY A 21 2.99 -0.54 1.38
CA GLY A 21 3.04 -1.83 2.06
C GLY A 21 2.82 -3.01 1.12
N LEU A 22 1.82 -2.90 0.24
CA LEU A 22 1.56 -3.97 -0.72
C LEU A 22 2.72 -4.14 -1.69
N THR A 23 3.35 -3.03 -2.09
CA THR A 23 4.51 -3.10 -2.98
C THR A 23 5.67 -3.83 -2.30
N ALA A 24 5.90 -3.54 -1.03
CA ALA A 24 6.96 -4.22 -0.27
C ALA A 24 6.69 -5.72 -0.18
N VAL A 25 5.44 -6.10 0.08
CA VAL A 25 5.08 -7.52 0.15
C VAL A 25 5.27 -8.19 -1.21
N ARG A 26 4.84 -7.52 -2.29
CA ARG A 26 5.04 -8.08 -3.63
C ARG A 26 6.50 -8.37 -3.88
N LYS A 27 7.37 -7.41 -3.56
CA LYS A 27 8.80 -7.59 -3.78
C LYS A 27 9.38 -8.69 -2.91
N SER A 28 8.93 -8.79 -1.67
CA SER A 28 9.41 -9.84 -0.78
C SER A 28 9.02 -11.23 -1.26
N LYS A 29 7.93 -11.33 -1.99
CA LYS A 29 7.50 -12.58 -2.59
C LYS A 29 8.13 -12.83 -3.97
N GLN A 30 8.99 -11.91 -4.41
CA GLN A 30 9.66 -12.00 -5.71
C GLN A 30 8.66 -12.07 -6.87
N MET A 31 7.52 -11.43 -6.70
CA MET A 31 6.48 -11.38 -7.70
C MET A 31 6.67 -10.13 -8.55
N THR A 32 6.57 -10.27 -9.87
CA THR A 32 6.67 -9.10 -10.75
C THR A 32 5.36 -8.31 -10.76
N GLN A 33 5.45 -7.07 -11.24
CA GLN A 33 4.24 -6.26 -11.42
C GLN A 33 3.26 -6.95 -12.36
N ALA A 34 3.77 -7.57 -13.42
CA ALA A 34 2.92 -8.27 -14.38
C ALA A 34 2.22 -9.47 -13.73
N GLU A 35 2.94 -10.21 -12.90
CA GLU A 35 2.36 -11.35 -12.21
C GLU A 35 1.25 -10.92 -11.26
N LEU A 36 1.50 -9.87 -10.48
CA LEU A 36 0.48 -9.36 -9.58
C LEU A 36 -0.74 -8.88 -10.37
N ALA A 37 -0.50 -8.11 -11.43
CA ALA A 37 -1.58 -7.58 -12.25
C ALA A 37 -2.44 -8.71 -12.81
N ASN A 38 -1.79 -9.72 -13.37
CA ASN A 38 -2.52 -10.83 -13.96
C ASN A 38 -3.38 -11.56 -12.91
N ALA A 39 -2.82 -11.83 -11.75
CA ALA A 39 -3.55 -12.53 -10.71
C ALA A 39 -4.68 -11.70 -10.11
N ALA A 40 -4.52 -10.37 -10.08
CA ALA A 40 -5.51 -9.47 -9.50
C ALA A 40 -6.53 -8.97 -10.52
N GLY A 41 -6.44 -9.39 -11.78
CA GLY A 41 -7.35 -8.93 -12.80
C GLY A 41 -7.13 -7.49 -13.22
N LEU A 42 -5.89 -7.01 -13.14
CA LEU A 42 -5.53 -5.63 -13.46
C LEU A 42 -4.56 -5.63 -14.64
N SER A 43 -4.38 -4.45 -15.24
CA SER A 43 -3.32 -4.29 -16.22
C SER A 43 -2.00 -4.05 -15.50
N ARG A 44 -0.89 -4.45 -16.13
CA ARG A 44 0.42 -4.16 -15.58
C ARG A 44 0.63 -2.67 -15.38
N MET A 45 0.10 -1.86 -16.32
CA MET A 45 0.23 -0.42 -16.22
C MET A 45 -0.47 0.13 -14.98
N THR A 46 -1.63 -0.45 -14.62
CA THR A 46 -2.32 -0.02 -13.40
C THR A 46 -1.45 -0.27 -12.18
N VAL A 47 -0.84 -1.46 -12.08
CA VAL A 47 0.03 -1.77 -10.95
C VAL A 47 1.23 -0.83 -10.94
N GLN A 48 1.84 -0.60 -12.11
CA GLN A 48 2.97 0.29 -12.21
C GLN A 48 2.63 1.70 -11.75
N ARG A 49 1.49 2.23 -12.18
CA ARG A 49 1.07 3.59 -11.80
C ARG A 49 0.74 3.69 -10.33
N LEU A 50 0.11 2.67 -9.77
CA LEU A 50 -0.17 2.67 -8.34
C LEU A 50 1.12 2.71 -7.54
N GLU A 51 2.06 1.86 -7.89
CA GLU A 51 3.32 1.77 -7.14
C GLU A 51 4.17 3.01 -7.27
N SER A 52 4.03 3.75 -8.37
CA SER A 52 4.77 4.99 -8.56
C SER A 52 3.99 6.20 -8.06
N ASN A 53 2.86 5.99 -7.40
CA ASN A 53 1.99 7.07 -6.89
C ASN A 53 1.40 7.94 -7.98
N GLY A 54 1.26 7.39 -9.19
CA GLY A 54 0.67 8.12 -10.30
C GLY A 54 -0.83 7.94 -10.41
N LEU A 55 -1.45 7.27 -9.45
CA LEU A 55 -2.85 6.93 -9.53
C LEU A 55 -3.42 6.81 -8.13
N ASP A 56 -4.60 7.40 -7.93
CA ASP A 56 -5.32 7.27 -6.67
C ASP A 56 -5.92 5.86 -6.61
N PRO A 57 -5.55 5.04 -5.63
CA PRO A 57 -6.01 3.66 -5.61
C PRO A 57 -7.48 3.55 -5.24
N ARG A 58 -8.21 2.74 -5.99
CA ARG A 58 -9.56 2.37 -5.60
C ARG A 58 -9.50 1.31 -4.52
N LEU A 59 -10.46 1.36 -3.62
CA LEU A 59 -10.52 0.36 -2.55
C LEU A 59 -10.61 -1.05 -3.11
N SER A 60 -11.45 -1.25 -4.13
CA SER A 60 -11.60 -2.58 -4.72
C SER A 60 -10.30 -3.08 -5.33
N THR A 61 -9.52 -2.18 -5.92
CA THR A 61 -8.22 -2.55 -6.48
C THR A 61 -7.26 -2.96 -5.38
N LEU A 62 -7.22 -2.19 -4.29
CA LEU A 62 -6.36 -2.52 -3.15
C LEU A 62 -6.75 -3.87 -2.56
N GLN A 63 -8.05 -4.13 -2.44
CA GLN A 63 -8.52 -5.39 -1.89
C GLN A 63 -8.11 -6.58 -2.75
N GLU A 64 -8.17 -6.43 -4.08
CA GLU A 64 -7.75 -7.51 -4.96
C GLU A 64 -6.24 -7.75 -4.90
N MET A 65 -5.46 -6.68 -4.86
CA MET A 65 -4.02 -6.82 -4.71
C MET A 65 -3.67 -7.47 -3.37
N ALA A 66 -4.33 -7.05 -2.31
CA ALA A 66 -4.09 -7.62 -0.99
C ALA A 66 -4.43 -9.11 -0.99
N ARG A 67 -5.56 -9.48 -1.61
CA ARG A 67 -5.95 -10.89 -1.67
C ARG A 67 -4.87 -11.73 -2.35
N VAL A 68 -4.36 -11.26 -3.48
CA VAL A 68 -3.31 -12.00 -4.20
C VAL A 68 -2.05 -12.12 -3.37
N LEU A 69 -1.74 -11.07 -2.60
CA LEU A 69 -0.53 -11.03 -1.79
C LEU A 69 -0.73 -11.63 -0.39
N GLU A 70 -1.91 -12.21 -0.14
CA GLU A 70 -2.25 -12.83 1.14
C GLU A 70 -2.18 -11.86 2.31
N GLN A 71 -2.65 -10.64 2.05
CA GLN A 71 -2.73 -9.58 3.05
C GLN A 71 -4.19 -9.26 3.31
N ASP A 72 -4.46 -8.72 4.48
CA ASP A 72 -5.80 -8.30 4.83
C ASP A 72 -5.78 -6.82 5.16
N LEU A 73 -6.80 -6.10 4.72
CA LEU A 73 -6.92 -4.67 4.99
C LEU A 73 -7.94 -4.49 6.10
N VAL A 74 -7.49 -3.95 7.22
CA VAL A 74 -8.37 -3.79 8.37
C VAL A 74 -8.27 -2.36 8.89
N MET A 75 -9.34 -1.92 9.56
CA MET A 75 -9.35 -0.66 10.28
C MET A 75 -9.18 -0.94 11.75
N ILE A 76 -8.34 -0.15 12.39
CA ILE A 76 -8.20 -0.22 13.85
C ILE A 76 -8.40 1.17 14.42
N PRO A 77 -8.85 1.29 15.67
CA PRO A 77 -8.92 2.60 16.31
C PRO A 77 -7.56 3.25 16.35
N LEU A 78 -7.52 4.56 16.11
CA LEU A 78 -6.26 5.28 16.04
C LEU A 78 -5.43 5.13 17.31
N GLU A 79 -6.09 5.12 18.45
CA GLU A 79 -5.40 5.01 19.73
C GLU A 79 -4.71 3.66 19.92
N LEU A 80 -5.05 2.67 19.12
CA LEU A 80 -4.40 1.35 19.21
C LEU A 80 -3.25 1.18 18.23
N ARG A 81 -2.96 2.20 17.42
CA ARG A 81 -1.92 2.09 16.40
C ARG A 81 -0.57 1.71 17.00
N GLY A 82 -0.16 2.42 18.06
CA GLY A 82 1.16 2.15 18.64
C GLY A 82 1.27 0.75 19.20
N ALA A 83 0.24 0.32 19.92
CA ALA A 83 0.23 -1.02 20.50
C ALA A 83 0.26 -2.08 19.41
N PHE A 84 -0.47 -1.85 18.31
CA PHE A 84 -0.50 -2.80 17.21
C PHE A 84 0.86 -2.87 16.50
N GLU A 85 1.49 -1.73 16.28
CA GLU A 85 2.80 -1.71 15.64
C GLU A 85 3.84 -2.43 16.49
N GLN A 86 3.78 -2.23 17.79
CA GLN A 86 4.68 -2.92 18.72
C GLN A 86 4.43 -4.44 18.66
N TRP A 87 3.17 -4.82 18.68
CA TRP A 87 2.81 -6.25 18.59
C TRP A 87 3.36 -6.88 17.31
N LEU A 88 3.25 -6.16 16.17
CA LEU A 88 3.80 -6.65 14.92
C LEU A 88 5.31 -6.81 14.97
N GLN A 89 6.01 -5.84 15.58
CA GLN A 89 7.45 -5.90 15.69
C GLN A 89 7.89 -7.09 16.54
N GLU A 90 7.18 -7.36 17.63
CA GLU A 90 7.50 -8.49 18.50
C GLU A 90 7.31 -9.81 17.76
N ARG A 91 6.32 -9.88 16.90
CA ARG A 91 6.08 -11.09 16.12
C ARG A 91 7.06 -11.26 14.98
N SER A 92 7.58 -10.16 14.46
CA SER A 92 8.54 -10.21 13.36
C SER A 92 9.98 -10.37 13.84
N ALA A 93 10.22 -10.19 15.12
CA ALA A 93 11.57 -10.29 15.67
C ALA A 93 12.05 -11.73 15.56
N PRO A 94 13.32 -11.92 15.21
CA PRO A 94 13.89 -13.26 15.09
C PRO A 94 14.00 -13.95 16.44
#